data_b7a1188947298e3161162499f6e5c4b8
#
_entry.id   b7a1188947298e3161162499f6e5c4b8
#
_cell.length_a   1.000
_cell.length_b   1.000
_cell.length_c   1.000
_cell.angle_alpha   90.00
_cell.angle_beta   90.00
_cell.angle_gamma   90.00
#
_symmetry.space_group_name_H-M   'P 1'
#
loop_
_entity.id
_entity.type
_entity.pdbx_description
1 polymer ?
#
loop_
_entity_poly.entity_id
_entity_poly.type
_entity_poly.pdbx_seq_one_letter_code
_entity_poly.pdbx_strand_id
1 'polypeptide(L)'
;QETNSSYTPHVIECSVGVDRLFFAVLCNAYKEEELEGGDTRVLLSLQPRLAPIQVAVLPLTKKIADQARPLAQLLKASGLRVQFDESGSIGKRYRRYDEVGTPWCITFDYDSLDDQQVTVRDRDTLEQKRMPIDEVLTYLCQLEAAAY
;
A
#
# COMPACT_ATOMS: atom_id res chain seq x y z
N GLN A 1 -27.29 -38.66 -25.84
CA GLN A 1 -26.31 -39.71 -26.24
C GLN A 1 -26.51 -40.00 -27.73
N GLU A 2 -26.04 -39.09 -28.58
CA GLU A 2 -26.25 -39.22 -30.02
C GLU A 2 -25.20 -40.08 -30.74
N THR A 3 -24.05 -40.34 -30.10
CA THR A 3 -22.92 -41.00 -30.79
C THR A 3 -22.32 -42.11 -29.97
N ASN A 4 -22.82 -42.92 -29.26
CA ASN A 4 -22.23 -44.08 -28.52
C ASN A 4 -20.69 -44.23 -28.63
N SER A 5 -19.97 -43.10 -28.68
CA SER A 5 -18.50 -43.00 -28.78
C SER A 5 -17.90 -42.56 -27.45
N SER A 6 -16.80 -43.23 -27.05
CA SER A 6 -16.01 -42.88 -25.88
C SER A 6 -14.68 -42.24 -26.36
N TYR A 7 -14.25 -41.15 -25.71
CA TYR A 7 -12.96 -40.54 -25.96
C TYR A 7 -12.24 -40.23 -24.65
N THR A 8 -10.92 -40.20 -24.68
CA THR A 8 -10.10 -39.78 -23.54
C THR A 8 -9.77 -38.29 -23.71
N PRO A 9 -10.30 -37.41 -22.85
CA PRO A 9 -10.01 -35.98 -22.93
C PRO A 9 -8.57 -35.70 -22.54
N HIS A 10 -7.95 -34.73 -23.20
CA HIS A 10 -6.71 -34.15 -22.72
C HIS A 10 -7.04 -33.09 -21.67
N VAL A 11 -6.37 -33.18 -20.53
CA VAL A 11 -6.54 -32.25 -19.42
C VAL A 11 -5.21 -31.55 -19.15
N ILE A 12 -5.25 -30.22 -19.05
CA ILE A 12 -4.13 -29.41 -18.54
C ILE A 12 -4.56 -28.91 -17.18
N GLU A 13 -3.91 -29.39 -16.14
CA GLU A 13 -4.21 -29.03 -14.76
C GLU A 13 -2.93 -28.50 -14.10
N CYS A 14 -3.01 -27.24 -13.59
CA CYS A 14 -1.94 -26.65 -12.82
C CYS A 14 -2.37 -26.58 -11.36
N SER A 15 -1.53 -27.10 -10.46
CA SER A 15 -1.72 -26.97 -9.02
C SER A 15 -0.55 -26.25 -8.38
N VAL A 16 -0.83 -25.34 -7.46
CA VAL A 16 0.17 -24.57 -6.72
C VAL A 16 -0.15 -24.60 -5.23
N GLY A 17 0.84 -24.92 -4.41
CA GLY A 17 0.70 -24.85 -2.95
C GLY A 17 0.68 -23.39 -2.48
N VAL A 18 -0.31 -23.03 -1.67
CA VAL A 18 -0.51 -21.65 -1.16
C VAL A 18 0.73 -21.13 -0.43
N ASP A 19 1.34 -21.93 0.44
CA ASP A 19 2.52 -21.53 1.21
C ASP A 19 3.72 -21.25 0.31
N ARG A 20 3.90 -22.05 -0.73
CA ARG A 20 4.98 -21.84 -1.72
C ARG A 20 4.76 -20.58 -2.54
N LEU A 21 3.52 -20.32 -2.94
CA LEU A 21 3.17 -19.10 -3.66
C LEU A 21 3.39 -17.88 -2.76
N PHE A 22 2.92 -17.92 -1.52
CA PHE A 22 3.15 -16.87 -0.53
C PHE A 22 4.64 -16.56 -0.36
N PHE A 23 5.45 -17.61 -0.14
CA PHE A 23 6.90 -17.45 0.00
C PHE A 23 7.55 -16.86 -1.24
N ALA A 24 7.17 -17.34 -2.44
CA ALA A 24 7.67 -16.82 -3.70
C ALA A 24 7.34 -15.32 -3.89
N VAL A 25 6.12 -14.90 -3.52
CA VAL A 25 5.70 -13.49 -3.56
C VAL A 25 6.56 -12.65 -2.62
N LEU A 26 6.80 -13.10 -1.39
CA LEU A 26 7.64 -12.38 -0.44
C LEU A 26 9.09 -12.26 -0.92
N CYS A 27 9.68 -13.35 -1.41
CA CYS A 27 11.05 -13.33 -1.95
C CYS A 27 11.18 -12.39 -3.16
N ASN A 28 10.16 -12.36 -4.03
CA ASN A 28 10.17 -11.45 -5.19
C ASN A 28 9.96 -9.98 -4.79
N ALA A 29 9.22 -9.73 -3.72
CA ALA A 29 8.92 -8.37 -3.26
C ALA A 29 10.02 -7.77 -2.37
N TYR A 30 10.86 -8.60 -1.76
CA TYR A 30 11.92 -8.14 -0.86
C TYR A 30 13.00 -7.37 -1.61
N LYS A 31 13.31 -6.18 -1.13
CA LYS A 31 14.38 -5.32 -1.67
C LYS A 31 15.16 -4.66 -0.54
N GLU A 32 16.45 -4.47 -0.77
CA GLU A 32 17.33 -3.61 0.01
C GLU A 32 17.83 -2.50 -0.90
N GLU A 33 17.69 -1.26 -0.47
CA GLU A 33 18.09 -0.08 -1.21
C GLU A 33 19.03 0.76 -0.36
N GLU A 34 20.17 1.14 -0.95
CA GLU A 34 21.07 2.11 -0.33
C GLU A 34 20.53 3.51 -0.57
N LEU A 35 20.34 4.26 0.51
CA LEU A 35 19.94 5.67 0.46
C LEU A 35 21.16 6.59 0.41
N GLU A 36 20.95 7.81 -0.07
CA GLU A 36 21.94 8.86 0.02
C GLU A 36 22.38 9.06 1.49
N GLY A 37 23.67 8.82 1.77
CA GLY A 37 24.22 8.87 3.13
C GLY A 37 24.64 7.51 3.71
N GLY A 38 24.51 6.41 2.95
CA GLY A 38 24.99 5.07 3.34
C GLY A 38 24.08 4.33 4.30
N ASP A 39 22.84 4.80 4.48
CA ASP A 39 21.81 4.10 5.24
C ASP A 39 21.05 3.13 4.34
N THR A 40 20.73 1.93 4.84
CA THR A 40 20.04 0.90 4.08
C THR A 40 18.54 0.93 4.40
N ARG A 41 17.71 0.91 3.35
CA ARG A 41 16.27 0.79 3.42
C ARG A 41 15.84 -0.61 3.02
N VAL A 42 15.10 -1.28 3.87
CA VAL A 42 14.46 -2.57 3.57
C VAL A 42 12.99 -2.32 3.24
N LEU A 43 12.51 -2.93 2.16
CA LEU A 43 11.09 -2.83 1.80
C LEU A 43 10.57 -4.12 1.17
N LEU A 44 9.25 -4.29 1.22
CA LEU A 44 8.52 -5.26 0.44
C LEU A 44 7.78 -4.53 -0.70
N SER A 45 8.31 -4.63 -1.92
CA SER A 45 7.69 -4.04 -3.12
C SER A 45 6.50 -4.91 -3.59
N LEU A 46 5.50 -5.05 -2.71
CA LEU A 46 4.26 -5.76 -3.02
C LEU A 46 3.38 -4.93 -3.95
N GLN A 47 2.72 -5.60 -4.89
CA GLN A 47 1.63 -4.95 -5.63
C GLN A 47 0.54 -4.46 -4.67
N PRO A 48 -0.11 -3.32 -4.93
CA PRO A 48 -1.11 -2.73 -4.03
C PRO A 48 -2.21 -3.69 -3.59
N ARG A 49 -2.67 -4.58 -4.47
CA ARG A 49 -3.68 -5.60 -4.14
C ARG A 49 -3.20 -6.66 -3.16
N LEU A 50 -1.90 -6.97 -3.17
CA LEU A 50 -1.30 -7.97 -2.29
C LEU A 50 -0.84 -7.38 -0.96
N ALA A 51 -0.66 -6.07 -0.87
CA ALA A 51 -0.23 -5.40 0.34
C ALA A 51 -1.25 -5.60 1.47
N PRO A 52 -0.84 -6.05 2.66
CA PRO A 52 -1.76 -6.25 3.80
C PRO A 52 -2.39 -4.92 4.25
N ILE A 53 -1.65 -3.83 4.11
CA ILE A 53 -2.09 -2.46 4.34
C ILE A 53 -1.78 -1.69 3.05
N GLN A 54 -2.82 -1.14 2.41
CA GLN A 54 -2.65 -0.39 1.16
C GLN A 54 -2.28 1.07 1.43
N VAL A 55 -2.85 1.63 2.50
CA VAL A 55 -2.66 3.04 2.84
C VAL A 55 -2.38 3.18 4.33
N ALA A 56 -1.33 3.91 4.68
CA ALA A 56 -1.08 4.34 6.05
C ALA A 56 -1.36 5.84 6.19
N VAL A 57 -2.25 6.22 7.12
CA VAL A 57 -2.52 7.61 7.46
C VAL A 57 -1.74 7.99 8.70
N LEU A 58 -0.84 8.94 8.56
CA LEU A 58 0.20 9.28 9.50
C LEU A 58 0.10 10.76 9.92
N PRO A 59 -0.60 11.09 11.01
CA PRO A 59 -0.54 12.45 11.54
C PRO A 59 0.89 12.79 11.96
N LEU A 60 1.38 13.97 11.61
CA LEU A 60 2.76 14.38 11.92
C LEU A 60 3.03 14.32 13.43
N THR A 61 2.04 14.74 14.22
CA THR A 61 2.09 14.68 15.70
C THR A 61 0.78 14.16 16.27
N LYS A 62 0.82 13.66 17.52
CA LYS A 62 -0.39 13.21 18.24
C LYS A 62 -1.43 14.32 18.44
N LYS A 63 -0.99 15.59 18.46
CA LYS A 63 -1.91 16.72 18.70
C LYS A 63 -2.94 16.91 17.59
N ILE A 64 -2.60 16.53 16.36
CA ILE A 64 -3.48 16.64 15.18
C ILE A 64 -4.05 15.28 14.74
N ALA A 65 -3.88 14.25 15.57
CA ALA A 65 -4.33 12.90 15.25
C ALA A 65 -5.85 12.81 15.06
N ASP A 66 -6.61 13.49 15.91
CA ASP A 66 -8.06 13.45 15.84
C ASP A 66 -8.61 14.10 14.56
N GLN A 67 -7.94 15.12 14.04
CA GLN A 67 -8.28 15.78 12.78
C GLN A 67 -7.96 14.91 11.56
N ALA A 68 -6.94 14.04 11.66
CA ALA A 68 -6.57 13.11 10.59
C ALA A 68 -7.44 11.83 10.55
N ARG A 69 -8.12 11.47 11.66
CA ARG A 69 -8.96 10.25 11.73
C ARG A 69 -10.08 10.18 10.71
N PRO A 70 -10.83 11.28 10.42
CA PRO A 70 -11.89 11.25 9.42
C PRO A 70 -11.38 10.82 8.03
N LEU A 71 -10.19 11.25 7.62
CA LEU A 71 -9.57 10.83 6.37
C LEU A 71 -9.33 9.31 6.35
N ALA A 72 -8.77 8.75 7.42
CA ALA A 72 -8.55 7.31 7.51
C ALA A 72 -9.88 6.52 7.47
N GLN A 73 -10.93 7.04 8.11
CA GLN A 73 -12.26 6.43 8.07
C GLN A 73 -12.89 6.48 6.67
N LEU A 74 -12.77 7.61 5.98
CA LEU A 74 -13.24 7.78 4.60
C LEU A 74 -12.58 6.75 3.66
N LEU A 75 -11.26 6.66 3.69
CA LEU A 75 -10.50 5.72 2.88
C LEU A 75 -10.84 4.26 3.21
N LYS A 76 -11.04 3.95 4.48
CA LYS A 76 -11.47 2.61 4.91
C LYS A 76 -12.89 2.28 4.44
N ALA A 77 -13.80 3.24 4.50
CA ALA A 77 -15.18 3.07 4.04
C ALA A 77 -15.28 2.83 2.53
N SER A 78 -14.30 3.31 1.75
CA SER A 78 -14.22 3.04 0.31
C SER A 78 -13.61 1.67 -0.05
N GLY A 79 -13.32 0.83 0.94
CA GLY A 79 -12.86 -0.54 0.74
C GLY A 79 -11.35 -0.74 0.75
N LEU A 80 -10.55 0.32 0.94
CA LEU A 80 -9.11 0.23 1.08
C LEU A 80 -8.71 -0.37 2.45
N ARG A 81 -7.63 -1.14 2.47
CA ARG A 81 -7.00 -1.62 3.72
C ARG A 81 -6.13 -0.51 4.30
N VAL A 82 -6.71 0.22 5.26
CA VAL A 82 -6.10 1.44 5.84
C VAL A 82 -5.66 1.20 7.26
N GLN A 83 -4.45 1.63 7.57
CA GLN A 83 -3.91 1.71 8.93
C GLN A 83 -3.72 3.17 9.33
N PHE A 84 -4.13 3.51 10.53
CA PHE A 84 -3.85 4.80 11.18
C PHE A 84 -2.76 4.60 12.22
N ASP A 85 -1.67 5.39 12.16
CA ASP A 85 -0.54 5.24 13.09
C ASP A 85 -0.02 6.62 13.53
N GLU A 86 -0.02 6.82 14.85
CA GLU A 86 0.48 8.04 15.52
C GLU A 86 1.69 7.77 16.41
N SER A 87 2.28 6.55 16.35
CA SER A 87 3.31 6.12 17.30
C SER A 87 4.73 6.29 16.75
N GLY A 88 5.54 7.09 17.42
CA GLY A 88 6.94 7.34 17.06
C GLY A 88 7.12 8.50 16.06
N SER A 89 8.36 8.71 15.60
CA SER A 89 8.67 9.75 14.61
C SER A 89 8.18 9.35 13.22
N ILE A 90 7.88 10.34 12.37
CA ILE A 90 7.38 10.13 11.02
C ILE A 90 8.33 9.28 10.16
N GLY A 91 9.64 9.50 10.26
CA GLY A 91 10.64 8.71 9.53
C GLY A 91 10.64 7.23 9.93
N LYS A 92 10.50 6.91 11.23
CA LYS A 92 10.39 5.52 11.70
C LYS A 92 9.10 4.86 11.22
N ARG A 93 8.01 5.62 11.13
CA ARG A 93 6.74 5.13 10.59
C ARG A 93 6.86 4.82 9.11
N TYR A 94 7.45 5.69 8.30
CA TYR A 94 7.70 5.41 6.89
C TYR A 94 8.47 4.10 6.69
N ARG A 95 9.58 3.90 7.41
CA ARG A 95 10.35 2.65 7.33
C ARG A 95 9.53 1.42 7.70
N ARG A 96 8.74 1.50 8.77
CA ARG A 96 7.83 0.40 9.18
C ARG A 96 6.86 0.03 8.07
N TYR A 97 6.28 1.01 7.39
CA TYR A 97 5.33 0.75 6.31
C TYR A 97 6.01 0.31 5.01
N ASP A 98 7.24 0.74 4.76
CA ASP A 98 8.07 0.21 3.69
C ASP A 98 8.36 -1.29 3.90
N GLU A 99 8.73 -1.69 5.12
CA GLU A 99 8.99 -3.08 5.52
C GLU A 99 7.73 -3.96 5.46
N VAL A 100 6.55 -3.42 5.79
CA VAL A 100 5.25 -4.12 5.69
C VAL A 100 4.80 -4.25 4.23
N GLY A 101 5.32 -3.42 3.34
CA GLY A 101 4.96 -3.41 1.93
C GLY A 101 3.77 -2.52 1.60
N THR A 102 3.49 -1.51 2.43
CA THR A 102 2.43 -0.53 2.18
C THR A 102 2.82 0.40 1.04
N PRO A 103 2.07 0.44 -0.08
CA PRO A 103 2.44 1.24 -1.23
C PRO A 103 2.33 2.75 -1.00
N TRP A 104 1.38 3.21 -0.18
CA TRP A 104 1.13 4.64 -0.02
C TRP A 104 1.03 5.05 1.44
N CYS A 105 1.77 6.11 1.80
CA CYS A 105 1.69 6.75 3.11
C CYS A 105 1.16 8.17 2.94
N ILE A 106 0.12 8.53 3.70
CA ILE A 106 -0.48 9.86 3.70
C ILE A 106 -0.08 10.57 4.99
N THR A 107 0.64 11.66 4.86
CA THR A 107 0.99 12.50 6.01
C THR A 107 0.04 13.66 6.14
N PHE A 108 -0.57 13.76 7.32
CA PHE A 108 -1.38 14.88 7.75
C PHE A 108 -0.53 15.75 8.66
N ASP A 109 -0.26 16.98 8.25
CA ASP A 109 0.60 17.94 8.94
C ASP A 109 -0.18 19.14 9.50
N TYR A 110 0.50 20.13 10.05
CA TYR A 110 -0.16 21.32 10.60
C TYR A 110 -0.76 22.20 9.49
N ASP A 111 -0.11 22.29 8.33
CA ASP A 111 -0.62 23.06 7.20
C ASP A 111 -1.90 22.44 6.65
N SER A 112 -2.07 21.11 6.82
CA SER A 112 -3.31 20.39 6.44
C SER A 112 -4.56 20.89 7.17
N LEU A 113 -4.40 21.52 8.33
CA LEU A 113 -5.52 22.12 9.07
C LEU A 113 -6.06 23.39 8.38
N ASP A 114 -5.18 24.13 7.73
CA ASP A 114 -5.49 25.41 7.10
C ASP A 114 -5.85 25.24 5.62
N ASP A 115 -5.08 24.44 4.87
CA ASP A 115 -5.20 24.31 3.42
C ASP A 115 -6.01 23.09 2.95
N GLN A 116 -6.43 22.21 3.89
CA GLN A 116 -7.16 20.96 3.62
C GLN A 116 -6.42 20.06 2.61
N GLN A 117 -5.09 20.07 2.63
CA GLN A 117 -4.25 19.23 1.79
C GLN A 117 -3.42 18.26 2.64
N VAL A 118 -3.02 17.17 2.03
CA VAL A 118 -2.16 16.14 2.64
C VAL A 118 -1.04 15.76 1.69
N THR A 119 0.02 15.20 2.24
CA THR A 119 1.13 14.70 1.43
C THR A 119 1.02 13.19 1.27
N VAL A 120 0.89 12.73 0.03
CA VAL A 120 0.91 11.31 -0.34
C VAL A 120 2.33 10.96 -0.77
N ARG A 121 2.92 9.96 -0.10
CA ARG A 121 4.24 9.41 -0.43
C ARG A 121 4.07 8.04 -1.06
N ASP A 122 4.70 7.84 -2.19
CA ASP A 122 4.83 6.54 -2.84
C ASP A 122 6.04 5.78 -2.27
N ARG A 123 5.86 4.47 -2.00
CA ARG A 123 6.90 3.61 -1.43
C ARG A 123 8.04 3.37 -2.40
N ASP A 124 7.73 3.10 -3.68
CA ASP A 124 8.70 2.64 -4.65
C ASP A 124 9.54 3.79 -5.22
N THR A 125 8.91 4.93 -5.50
CA THR A 125 9.58 6.10 -6.07
C THR A 125 10.10 7.08 -5.02
N LEU A 126 9.63 7.00 -3.77
CA LEU A 126 9.83 7.97 -2.68
C LEU A 126 9.27 9.37 -2.98
N GLU A 127 8.61 9.55 -4.11
CA GLU A 127 7.96 10.81 -4.44
C GLU A 127 6.90 11.18 -3.41
N GLN A 128 6.85 12.46 -3.09
CA GLN A 128 5.87 13.04 -2.20
C GLN A 128 5.08 14.10 -2.94
N LYS A 129 3.78 13.90 -3.02
CA LYS A 129 2.86 14.81 -3.71
C LYS A 129 1.85 15.38 -2.73
N ARG A 130 1.80 16.73 -2.63
CA ARG A 130 0.77 17.41 -1.85
C ARG A 130 -0.48 17.57 -2.69
N MET A 131 -1.65 17.28 -2.10
CA MET A 131 -2.92 17.33 -2.81
C MET A 131 -4.10 17.55 -1.85
N PRO A 132 -5.24 18.06 -2.35
CA PRO A 132 -6.47 18.20 -1.56
C PRO A 132 -6.96 16.85 -1.02
N ILE A 133 -7.52 16.86 0.20
CA ILE A 133 -8.02 15.65 0.88
C ILE A 133 -9.13 14.97 0.08
N ASP A 134 -9.98 15.71 -0.58
CA ASP A 134 -11.09 15.21 -1.39
C ASP A 134 -10.63 14.52 -2.68
N GLU A 135 -9.46 14.84 -3.20
CA GLU A 135 -8.87 14.21 -4.39
C GLU A 135 -8.09 12.92 -4.08
N VAL A 136 -7.69 12.70 -2.82
CA VAL A 136 -6.82 11.58 -2.42
C VAL A 136 -7.40 10.23 -2.84
N LEU A 137 -8.68 9.99 -2.58
CA LEU A 137 -9.30 8.71 -2.93
C LEU A 137 -9.25 8.44 -4.43
N THR A 138 -9.62 9.43 -5.24
CA THR A 138 -9.59 9.33 -6.71
C THR A 138 -8.17 9.06 -7.21
N TYR A 139 -7.19 9.76 -6.65
CA TYR A 139 -5.78 9.58 -6.99
C TYR A 139 -5.27 8.17 -6.65
N LEU A 140 -5.58 7.64 -5.46
CA LEU A 140 -5.19 6.28 -5.07
C LEU A 140 -5.84 5.21 -5.95
N CYS A 141 -7.11 5.38 -6.33
CA CYS A 141 -7.79 4.47 -7.26
C CYS A 141 -7.14 4.48 -8.65
N GLN A 142 -6.68 5.64 -9.13
CA GLN A 142 -5.95 5.74 -10.40
C GLN A 142 -4.60 5.04 -10.32
N LEU A 143 -3.85 5.20 -9.23
CA LEU A 143 -2.57 4.52 -9.03
C LEU A 143 -2.77 3.00 -8.93
N GLU A 144 -3.79 2.54 -8.21
CA GLU A 144 -4.11 1.13 -8.13
C GLU A 144 -4.46 0.55 -9.52
N ALA A 145 -5.24 1.26 -10.32
CA ALA A 145 -5.58 0.83 -11.67
C ALA A 145 -4.37 0.82 -12.62
N ALA A 146 -3.43 1.74 -12.46
CA ALA A 146 -2.21 1.82 -13.28
C ALA A 146 -1.17 0.74 -12.93
N ALA A 147 -1.29 0.09 -11.78
CA ALA A 147 -0.39 -0.98 -11.34
C ALA A 147 -0.67 -2.34 -12.03
N TYR A 148 -1.62 -2.39 -12.99
CA TYR A 148 -2.00 -3.56 -13.81
C TYR A 148 -1.87 -3.27 -15.29
#